data_0e89c36a8644eea7f06371569f2384c4
#
_entry.id   0e89c36a8644eea7f06371569f2384c4
#
_cell.length_a   1.000
_cell.length_b   1.000
_cell.length_c   1.000
_cell.angle_alpha   90.00
_cell.angle_beta   90.00
_cell.angle_gamma   90.00
#
_symmetry.space_group_name_H-M   'P 1'
#
loop_
_entity.id
_entity.type
_entity.pdbx_description
1 polymer ?
#
loop_
_entity_poly.entity_id
_entity_poly.type
_entity_poly.pdbx_seq_one_letter_code
_entity_poly.pdbx_strand_id
1 'polypeptide(L)'
;EMSSEQLSTRILAEQSRIKSNDIRRGKITEEQFDKFIETSKNIAELPLYIDETPAISIAALSNRARRIKRIHGLDMIVIDYIQLMKGSNFKDGRVQEISEITQGLKALAKELSVPVLALSQLSRAVEQRDDKKPLLSDLRESGSIEQDADVVMFVFREAYYLKNKEPRPATVEHAEWQAKMNEISHLAELLILLSLIHI
;
A
#
# COMPACT_ATOMS: atom_id res chain seq x y z
N GLU A 1 -4.71 -11.24 4.01
CA GLU A 1 -4.54 -10.00 4.80
C GLU A 1 -3.48 -10.22 5.87
N MET A 2 -2.76 -9.15 6.17
CA MET A 2 -1.76 -9.18 7.24
C MET A 2 -2.44 -8.88 8.57
N SER A 3 -2.06 -9.62 9.64
CA SER A 3 -2.46 -9.25 10.99
C SER A 3 -1.74 -7.97 11.48
N SER A 4 -2.27 -7.31 12.52
CA SER A 4 -1.63 -6.15 13.16
C SER A 4 -0.22 -6.48 13.65
N GLU A 5 0.00 -7.70 14.14
CA GLU A 5 1.33 -8.16 14.56
C GLU A 5 2.32 -8.21 13.39
N GLN A 6 1.88 -8.71 12.22
CA GLN A 6 2.72 -8.77 11.03
C GLN A 6 3.02 -7.37 10.49
N LEU A 7 2.04 -6.49 10.50
CA LEU A 7 2.21 -5.09 10.10
C LEU A 7 3.15 -4.36 11.05
N SER A 8 2.95 -4.49 12.35
CA SER A 8 3.82 -3.90 13.38
C SER A 8 5.26 -4.40 13.24
N THR A 9 5.45 -5.71 13.00
CA THR A 9 6.78 -6.27 12.77
C THR A 9 7.46 -5.68 11.54
N ARG A 10 6.71 -5.40 10.46
CA ARG A 10 7.26 -4.75 9.25
C ARG A 10 7.65 -3.31 9.52
N ILE A 11 6.80 -2.55 10.21
CA ILE A 11 7.10 -1.17 10.59
C ILE A 11 8.35 -1.12 11.48
N LEU A 12 8.44 -2.02 12.47
CA LEU A 12 9.61 -2.14 13.34
C LEU A 12 10.88 -2.50 12.56
N ALA A 13 10.79 -3.44 11.61
CA ALA A 13 11.90 -3.84 10.77
C ALA A 13 12.42 -2.67 9.91
N GLU A 14 11.51 -1.89 9.34
CA GLU A 14 11.83 -0.71 8.53
C GLU A 14 12.49 0.38 9.38
N GLN A 15 11.88 0.74 10.49
CA GLN A 15 12.37 1.81 11.37
C GLN A 15 13.70 1.46 12.06
N SER A 16 13.85 0.20 12.50
CA SER A 16 15.10 -0.28 13.08
C SER A 16 16.19 -0.55 12.03
N ARG A 17 15.84 -0.60 10.73
CA ARG A 17 16.70 -1.01 9.61
C ARG A 17 17.25 -2.43 9.75
N ILE A 18 16.48 -3.32 10.38
CA ILE A 18 16.80 -4.74 10.53
C ILE A 18 15.91 -5.52 9.56
N LYS A 19 16.48 -6.46 8.82
CA LYS A 19 15.71 -7.26 7.87
C LYS A 19 14.60 -8.03 8.60
N SER A 20 13.36 -7.86 8.18
CA SER A 20 12.19 -8.55 8.76
C SER A 20 12.36 -10.08 8.83
N ASN A 21 13.08 -10.67 7.87
CA ASN A 21 13.37 -12.10 7.88
C ASN A 21 14.33 -12.51 9.00
N ASP A 22 15.29 -11.64 9.35
CA ASP A 22 16.27 -11.92 10.43
C ASP A 22 15.61 -11.78 11.80
N ILE A 23 14.73 -10.78 11.97
CA ILE A 23 13.87 -10.63 13.16
C ILE A 23 13.05 -11.91 13.37
N ARG A 24 12.33 -12.34 12.33
CA ARG A 24 11.44 -13.50 12.38
C ARG A 24 12.16 -14.82 12.65
N ARG A 25 13.43 -14.93 12.23
CA ARG A 25 14.27 -16.11 12.45
C ARG A 25 15.10 -16.05 13.73
N GLY A 26 15.02 -14.96 14.50
CA GLY A 26 15.87 -14.74 15.67
C GLY A 26 17.36 -14.57 15.32
N LYS A 27 17.70 -14.20 14.08
CA LYS A 27 19.08 -14.02 13.61
C LYS A 27 19.48 -12.54 13.69
N ILE A 28 19.35 -11.95 14.87
CA ILE A 28 19.74 -10.57 15.13
C ILE A 28 20.86 -10.54 16.17
N THR A 29 21.78 -9.59 16.05
CA THR A 29 22.84 -9.37 17.04
C THR A 29 22.26 -8.69 18.29
N GLU A 30 23.00 -8.69 19.40
CA GLU A 30 22.63 -8.00 20.64
C GLU A 30 22.39 -6.51 20.39
N GLU A 31 23.30 -5.83 19.66
CA GLU A 31 23.15 -4.44 19.27
C GLU A 31 21.87 -4.18 18.43
N GLN A 32 21.56 -5.08 17.49
CA GLN A 32 20.34 -5.00 16.72
C GLN A 32 19.09 -5.21 17.59
N PHE A 33 19.17 -6.07 18.59
CA PHE A 33 18.09 -6.31 19.53
C PHE A 33 17.81 -5.07 20.38
N ASP A 34 18.85 -4.44 20.93
CA ASP A 34 18.69 -3.20 21.70
C ASP A 34 18.04 -2.09 20.87
N LYS A 35 18.50 -1.92 19.63
CA LYS A 35 17.90 -0.98 18.70
C LYS A 35 16.45 -1.31 18.38
N PHE A 36 16.11 -2.59 18.24
CA PHE A 36 14.74 -3.05 18.01
C PHE A 36 13.83 -2.70 19.19
N ILE A 37 14.30 -2.89 20.43
CA ILE A 37 13.57 -2.54 21.64
C ILE A 37 13.35 -1.03 21.76
N GLU A 38 14.39 -0.23 21.51
CA GLU A 38 14.26 1.23 21.50
C GLU A 38 13.24 1.70 20.44
N THR A 39 13.35 1.18 19.21
CA THR A 39 12.41 1.48 18.13
C THR A 39 10.97 1.09 18.51
N SER A 40 10.80 -0.07 19.16
CA SER A 40 9.48 -0.54 19.61
C SER A 40 8.84 0.42 20.63
N LYS A 41 9.62 0.95 21.58
CA LYS A 41 9.14 1.95 22.54
C LYS A 41 8.67 3.21 21.82
N ASN A 42 9.48 3.72 20.90
CA ASN A 42 9.16 4.93 20.14
C ASN A 42 7.87 4.77 19.30
N ILE A 43 7.69 3.60 18.65
CA ILE A 43 6.49 3.32 17.85
C ILE A 43 5.25 3.16 18.73
N ALA A 44 5.38 2.58 19.93
CA ALA A 44 4.26 2.40 20.84
C ALA A 44 3.66 3.72 21.33
N GLU A 45 4.43 4.81 21.30
CA GLU A 45 3.98 6.17 21.65
C GLU A 45 3.29 6.89 20.49
N LEU A 46 3.39 6.36 19.24
CA LEU A 46 2.77 7.00 18.09
C LEU A 46 1.24 6.79 18.10
N PRO A 47 0.46 7.79 17.68
CA PRO A 47 -1.01 7.70 17.58
C PRO A 47 -1.42 6.91 16.33
N LEU A 48 -0.95 5.65 16.22
CA LEU A 48 -1.25 4.73 15.12
C LEU A 48 -2.33 3.73 15.56
N TYR A 49 -3.48 3.78 14.93
CA TYR A 49 -4.62 2.89 15.17
C TYR A 49 -4.77 1.90 14.02
N ILE A 50 -4.67 0.61 14.30
CA ILE A 50 -4.80 -0.46 13.30
C ILE A 50 -6.15 -1.14 13.51
N ASP A 51 -6.96 -1.20 12.46
CA ASP A 51 -8.25 -1.88 12.43
C ASP A 51 -8.17 -3.11 11.51
N GLU A 52 -8.28 -4.29 12.07
CA GLU A 52 -8.19 -5.58 11.37
C GLU A 52 -9.55 -6.12 10.94
N THR A 53 -10.61 -5.33 11.03
CA THR A 53 -11.94 -5.82 10.66
C THR A 53 -11.99 -6.20 9.20
N PRO A 54 -12.20 -7.49 8.86
CA PRO A 54 -12.26 -7.92 7.49
C PRO A 54 -13.50 -7.34 6.82
N ALA A 55 -13.34 -6.97 5.54
CA ALA A 55 -14.43 -6.49 4.70
C ALA A 55 -15.27 -5.37 5.35
N ILE A 56 -14.60 -4.39 5.95
CA ILE A 56 -15.24 -3.24 6.58
C ILE A 56 -16.10 -2.46 5.57
N SER A 57 -17.31 -2.07 5.97
CA SER A 57 -18.16 -1.20 5.15
C SER A 57 -17.78 0.27 5.33
N ILE A 58 -18.11 1.11 4.32
CA ILE A 58 -17.86 2.56 4.39
C ILE A 58 -18.59 3.20 5.60
N ALA A 59 -19.78 2.73 5.95
CA ALA A 59 -20.51 3.21 7.10
C ALA A 59 -19.80 2.89 8.44
N ALA A 60 -19.29 1.66 8.58
CA ALA A 60 -18.56 1.25 9.77
C ALA A 60 -17.23 2.00 9.90
N LEU A 61 -16.49 2.16 8.81
CA LEU A 61 -15.25 2.95 8.75
C LEU A 61 -15.53 4.40 9.19
N SER A 62 -16.56 5.04 8.61
CA SER A 62 -16.93 6.42 8.92
C SER A 62 -17.25 6.62 10.40
N ASN A 63 -18.00 5.71 10.98
CA ASN A 63 -18.35 5.77 12.42
C ASN A 63 -17.09 5.66 13.31
N ARG A 64 -16.17 4.76 12.96
CA ARG A 64 -14.90 4.58 13.70
C ARG A 64 -13.99 5.80 13.54
N ALA A 65 -13.83 6.31 12.32
CA ALA A 65 -13.01 7.48 12.03
C ALA A 65 -13.52 8.74 12.78
N ARG A 66 -14.84 8.98 12.79
CA ARG A 66 -15.46 10.06 13.58
C ARG A 66 -15.18 9.92 15.08
N ARG A 67 -15.27 8.68 15.59
CA ARG A 67 -14.97 8.40 17.00
C ARG A 67 -13.51 8.70 17.35
N ILE A 68 -12.55 8.20 16.53
CA ILE A 68 -11.12 8.44 16.74
C ILE A 68 -10.85 9.94 16.66
N LYS A 69 -11.36 10.62 15.62
CA LYS A 69 -11.15 12.07 15.46
C LYS A 69 -11.64 12.88 16.65
N ARG A 70 -12.78 12.50 17.24
CA ARG A 70 -13.37 13.22 18.38
C ARG A 70 -12.57 13.01 19.67
N ILE A 71 -11.99 11.81 19.89
CA ILE A 71 -11.36 11.43 21.16
C ILE A 71 -9.86 11.71 21.15
N HIS A 72 -9.18 11.43 20.03
CA HIS A 72 -7.73 11.41 19.94
C HIS A 72 -7.18 12.38 18.89
N GLY A 73 -8.04 12.91 18.03
CA GLY A 73 -7.61 13.52 16.78
C GLY A 73 -7.41 12.46 15.68
N LEU A 74 -7.39 12.93 14.43
CA LEU A 74 -7.15 12.07 13.26
C LEU A 74 -6.58 12.95 12.15
N ASP A 75 -5.40 12.61 11.66
CA ASP A 75 -4.67 13.37 10.64
C ASP A 75 -4.67 12.69 9.28
N MET A 76 -4.84 11.35 9.22
CA MET A 76 -4.85 10.57 7.99
C MET A 76 -5.60 9.24 8.18
N ILE A 77 -6.22 8.78 7.10
CA ILE A 77 -6.78 7.42 7.01
C ILE A 77 -6.05 6.67 5.92
N VAL A 78 -5.60 5.43 6.22
CA VAL A 78 -4.99 4.53 5.23
C VAL A 78 -5.87 3.30 5.07
N ILE A 79 -6.18 2.93 3.82
CA ILE A 79 -6.99 1.76 3.47
C ILE A 79 -6.13 0.78 2.69
N ASP A 80 -5.90 -0.42 3.22
CA ASP A 80 -5.17 -1.50 2.56
C ASP A 80 -6.09 -2.72 2.42
N TYR A 81 -6.74 -2.93 1.31
CA TYR A 81 -6.94 -2.12 0.08
C TYR A 81 -8.42 -2.06 -0.25
N ILE A 82 -8.85 -1.14 -1.13
CA ILE A 82 -10.28 -0.82 -1.35
C ILE A 82 -11.10 -2.02 -1.82
N GLN A 83 -10.51 -2.95 -2.58
CA GLN A 83 -11.22 -4.14 -3.06
C GLN A 83 -11.61 -5.12 -1.95
N LEU A 84 -11.10 -4.98 -0.73
CA LEU A 84 -11.52 -5.77 0.44
C LEU A 84 -12.68 -5.13 1.21
N MET A 85 -12.99 -3.86 0.95
CA MET A 85 -14.13 -3.20 1.56
C MET A 85 -15.45 -3.73 0.99
N LYS A 86 -16.52 -3.59 1.76
CA LYS A 86 -17.90 -3.92 1.34
C LYS A 86 -18.70 -2.66 1.05
N GLY A 87 -19.41 -2.66 -0.07
CA GLY A 87 -20.51 -1.74 -0.35
C GLY A 87 -21.79 -2.11 0.40
N SER A 88 -22.80 -1.25 0.32
CA SER A 88 -24.11 -1.49 0.96
C SER A 88 -24.99 -2.47 0.18
N ASN A 89 -24.82 -2.59 -1.15
CA ASN A 89 -25.65 -3.40 -2.03
C ASN A 89 -24.84 -4.44 -2.82
N PHE A 90 -25.02 -5.73 -2.50
CA PHE A 90 -24.39 -6.85 -3.22
C PHE A 90 -24.97 -7.11 -4.64
N LYS A 91 -26.10 -6.48 -5.00
CA LYS A 91 -26.82 -6.80 -6.25
C LYS A 91 -26.34 -6.02 -7.47
N ASP A 92 -25.64 -4.92 -7.27
CA ASP A 92 -25.37 -3.95 -8.34
C ASP A 92 -24.06 -4.20 -9.11
N GLY A 93 -23.36 -5.28 -8.80
CA GLY A 93 -22.09 -5.64 -9.44
C GLY A 93 -20.88 -4.92 -8.86
N ARG A 94 -19.69 -5.48 -9.14
CA ARG A 94 -18.41 -5.05 -8.51
C ARG A 94 -18.02 -3.60 -8.82
N VAL A 95 -18.27 -3.14 -10.02
CA VAL A 95 -17.96 -1.76 -10.43
C VAL A 95 -18.77 -0.74 -9.62
N GLN A 96 -20.08 -1.00 -9.44
CA GLN A 96 -20.95 -0.16 -8.63
C GLN A 96 -20.52 -0.13 -7.15
N GLU A 97 -20.16 -1.31 -6.62
CA GLU A 97 -19.68 -1.43 -5.25
C GLU A 97 -18.42 -0.58 -5.01
N ILE A 98 -17.44 -0.64 -5.92
CA ILE A 98 -16.22 0.18 -5.81
C ILE A 98 -16.55 1.67 -5.95
N SER A 99 -17.47 2.05 -6.85
CA SER A 99 -17.94 3.43 -6.98
C SER A 99 -18.55 3.95 -5.68
N GLU A 100 -19.41 3.18 -5.02
CA GLU A 100 -19.98 3.55 -3.73
C GLU A 100 -18.89 3.75 -2.66
N ILE A 101 -17.91 2.85 -2.63
CA ILE A 101 -16.80 2.93 -1.68
C ILE A 101 -15.96 4.19 -1.93
N THR A 102 -15.54 4.46 -3.17
CA THR A 102 -14.68 5.62 -3.49
C THR A 102 -15.37 6.95 -3.22
N GLN A 103 -16.65 7.08 -3.60
CA GLN A 103 -17.47 8.25 -3.27
C GLN A 103 -17.63 8.43 -1.76
N GLY A 104 -17.85 7.33 -1.04
CA GLY A 104 -17.95 7.34 0.42
C GLY A 104 -16.64 7.75 1.10
N LEU A 105 -15.49 7.28 0.61
CA LEU A 105 -14.16 7.69 1.09
C LEU A 105 -13.89 9.17 0.81
N LYS A 106 -14.26 9.66 -0.38
CA LYS A 106 -14.14 11.08 -0.74
C LYS A 106 -15.03 11.96 0.17
N ALA A 107 -16.27 11.54 0.43
CA ALA A 107 -17.18 12.25 1.34
C ALA A 107 -16.61 12.27 2.77
N LEU A 108 -16.08 11.15 3.25
CA LEU A 108 -15.46 11.04 4.58
C LEU A 108 -14.21 11.92 4.71
N ALA A 109 -13.34 11.96 3.70
CA ALA A 109 -12.17 12.83 3.67
C ALA A 109 -12.56 14.30 3.82
N LYS A 110 -13.59 14.75 3.08
CA LYS A 110 -14.13 16.12 3.16
C LYS A 110 -14.77 16.39 4.52
N GLU A 111 -15.61 15.49 5.02
CA GLU A 111 -16.31 15.64 6.30
C GLU A 111 -15.32 15.80 7.46
N LEU A 112 -14.31 14.93 7.49
CA LEU A 112 -13.33 14.93 8.57
C LEU A 112 -12.16 15.89 8.33
N SER A 113 -12.07 16.51 7.14
CA SER A 113 -10.91 17.34 6.74
C SER A 113 -9.59 16.60 6.98
N VAL A 114 -9.50 15.35 6.48
CA VAL A 114 -8.29 14.53 6.55
C VAL A 114 -8.03 13.85 5.20
N PRO A 115 -6.77 13.67 4.79
CA PRO A 115 -6.44 12.88 3.62
C PRO A 115 -6.78 11.41 3.83
N VAL A 116 -7.27 10.77 2.76
CA VAL A 116 -7.48 9.33 2.70
C VAL A 116 -6.53 8.75 1.66
N LEU A 117 -5.59 7.93 2.09
CA LEU A 117 -4.71 7.15 1.23
C LEU A 117 -5.32 5.76 1.04
N ALA A 118 -5.86 5.50 -0.14
CA ALA A 118 -6.47 4.22 -0.46
C ALA A 118 -5.58 3.42 -1.42
N LEU A 119 -5.13 2.24 -0.98
CA LEU A 119 -4.42 1.31 -1.84
C LEU A 119 -5.42 0.60 -2.76
N SER A 120 -5.01 0.35 -4.00
CA SER A 120 -5.82 -0.36 -4.98
C SER A 120 -4.98 -1.38 -5.73
N GLN A 121 -5.55 -2.56 -5.94
CA GLN A 121 -4.94 -3.57 -6.77
C GLN A 121 -5.11 -3.20 -8.25
N LEU A 122 -4.04 -3.37 -9.03
CA LEU A 122 -4.09 -3.18 -10.48
C LEU A 122 -4.68 -4.38 -11.21
N SER A 123 -5.22 -4.13 -12.40
CA SER A 123 -5.63 -5.18 -13.32
C SER A 123 -4.42 -6.03 -13.73
N ARG A 124 -4.63 -7.35 -13.84
CA ARG A 124 -3.60 -8.27 -14.34
C ARG A 124 -3.20 -8.02 -15.79
N ALA A 125 -3.93 -7.18 -16.53
CA ALA A 125 -3.61 -6.82 -17.90
C ALA A 125 -2.23 -6.14 -18.03
N VAL A 126 -1.76 -5.45 -17.00
CA VAL A 126 -0.39 -4.88 -16.95
C VAL A 126 0.69 -5.94 -17.15
N GLU A 127 0.46 -7.17 -16.64
CA GLU A 127 1.40 -8.28 -16.74
C GLU A 127 1.48 -8.89 -18.16
N GLN A 128 0.55 -8.54 -19.05
CA GLN A 128 0.50 -9.05 -20.42
C GLN A 128 1.15 -8.09 -21.43
N ARG A 129 1.40 -6.83 -21.05
CA ARG A 129 2.04 -5.84 -21.92
C ARG A 129 3.57 -6.01 -21.94
N ASP A 130 4.22 -5.54 -22.99
CA ASP A 130 5.69 -5.48 -23.06
C ASP A 130 6.22 -4.45 -22.06
N ASP A 131 5.65 -3.25 -22.08
CA ASP A 131 5.89 -2.25 -21.03
C ASP A 131 5.00 -2.52 -19.82
N LYS A 132 5.66 -2.85 -18.72
CA LYS A 132 5.04 -3.19 -17.43
C LYS A 132 4.76 -1.96 -16.54
N LYS A 133 5.07 -0.74 -17.02
CA LYS A 133 4.75 0.48 -16.27
C LYS A 133 3.24 0.65 -16.19
N PRO A 134 2.69 0.86 -14.97
CA PRO A 134 1.26 1.04 -14.77
C PRO A 134 0.72 2.28 -15.48
N LEU A 135 -0.52 2.20 -15.93
CA LEU A 135 -1.29 3.28 -16.57
C LEU A 135 -2.61 3.46 -15.81
N LEU A 136 -3.25 4.63 -15.96
CA LEU A 136 -4.57 4.89 -15.35
C LEU A 136 -5.62 3.84 -15.78
N SER A 137 -5.55 3.37 -17.03
CA SER A 137 -6.42 2.30 -17.53
C SER A 137 -6.27 0.96 -16.80
N ASP A 138 -5.20 0.76 -16.02
CA ASP A 138 -5.00 -0.47 -15.22
C ASP A 138 -5.81 -0.45 -13.91
N LEU A 139 -6.40 0.70 -13.55
CA LEU A 139 -7.41 0.83 -12.49
C LEU A 139 -8.81 0.35 -12.94
N ARG A 140 -8.90 -0.46 -13.95
CA ARG A 140 -10.01 -0.72 -14.88
C ARG A 140 -11.27 -1.34 -14.27
N GLU A 141 -11.22 -1.93 -13.10
CA GLU A 141 -12.44 -2.44 -12.43
C GLU A 141 -13.27 -1.31 -11.80
N SER A 142 -12.78 -0.07 -11.93
CA SER A 142 -13.42 1.09 -11.32
C SER A 142 -12.96 2.39 -11.99
N GLY A 143 -13.54 2.73 -13.16
CA GLY A 143 -13.41 4.09 -13.69
C GLY A 143 -13.76 5.19 -12.67
N SER A 144 -14.47 4.83 -11.61
CA SER A 144 -14.76 5.69 -10.46
C SER A 144 -13.53 6.01 -9.61
N ILE A 145 -12.52 5.13 -9.48
CA ILE A 145 -11.31 5.45 -8.71
C ILE A 145 -10.62 6.68 -9.32
N GLU A 146 -10.44 6.68 -10.64
CA GLU A 146 -9.83 7.79 -11.37
C GLU A 146 -10.65 9.08 -11.25
N GLN A 147 -11.98 8.97 -11.28
CA GLN A 147 -12.89 10.14 -11.18
C GLN A 147 -12.95 10.72 -9.77
N ASP A 148 -12.89 9.88 -8.74
CA ASP A 148 -13.03 10.30 -7.35
C ASP A 148 -11.70 10.70 -6.71
N ALA A 149 -10.57 10.21 -7.21
CA ALA A 149 -9.24 10.52 -6.67
C ALA A 149 -8.80 11.95 -7.01
N ASP A 150 -8.15 12.63 -6.07
CA ASP A 150 -7.46 13.91 -6.33
C ASP A 150 -6.05 13.69 -6.85
N VAL A 151 -5.42 12.58 -6.44
CA VAL A 151 -4.08 12.16 -6.85
C VAL A 151 -4.09 10.66 -7.08
N VAL A 152 -3.53 10.21 -8.19
CA VAL A 152 -3.27 8.79 -8.46
C VAL A 152 -1.78 8.56 -8.60
N MET A 153 -1.28 7.64 -7.79
CA MET A 153 0.14 7.27 -7.74
C MET A 153 0.29 5.76 -7.95
N PHE A 154 1.28 5.35 -8.73
CA PHE A 154 1.64 3.95 -8.89
C PHE A 154 3.04 3.69 -8.39
N VAL A 155 3.23 2.54 -7.74
CA VAL A 155 4.53 2.03 -7.36
C VAL A 155 5.00 1.03 -8.41
N PHE A 156 6.14 1.30 -9.04
CA PHE A 156 6.75 0.42 -10.03
C PHE A 156 8.15 -0.01 -9.57
N ARG A 157 8.44 -1.30 -9.70
CA ARG A 157 9.76 -1.87 -9.39
C ARG A 157 10.28 -2.66 -10.58
N GLU A 158 11.21 -2.09 -11.33
CA GLU A 158 11.83 -2.75 -12.49
C GLU A 158 12.52 -4.06 -12.08
N ALA A 159 13.16 -4.08 -10.92
CA ALA A 159 13.83 -5.27 -10.39
C ALA A 159 12.91 -6.49 -10.26
N TYR A 160 11.60 -6.29 -9.98
CA TYR A 160 10.62 -7.39 -9.92
C TYR A 160 10.49 -8.11 -11.27
N TYR A 161 10.42 -7.35 -12.36
CA TYR A 161 10.30 -7.89 -13.71
C TYR A 161 11.61 -8.43 -14.27
N LEU A 162 12.72 -7.75 -13.96
CA LEU A 162 14.06 -8.18 -14.37
C LEU A 162 14.45 -9.52 -13.72
N LYS A 163 14.05 -9.75 -12.49
CA LYS A 163 14.28 -11.03 -11.78
C LYS A 163 13.70 -12.23 -12.52
N ASN A 164 12.55 -12.07 -13.18
CA ASN A 164 11.89 -13.14 -13.93
C ASN A 164 12.54 -13.40 -15.30
N LYS A 165 13.51 -12.58 -15.71
CA LYS A 165 14.25 -12.68 -16.97
C LYS A 165 15.71 -13.07 -16.77
N GLU A 166 16.03 -13.77 -15.66
CA GLU A 166 17.39 -14.21 -15.34
C GLU A 166 17.95 -15.11 -16.45
N PRO A 167 19.06 -14.74 -17.11
CA PRO A 167 19.72 -15.59 -18.11
C PRO A 167 20.40 -16.79 -17.47
N ARG A 168 20.89 -17.71 -18.31
CA ARG A 168 21.63 -18.88 -17.84
C ARG A 168 22.93 -18.44 -17.14
N PRO A 169 23.26 -19.04 -15.98
CA PRO A 169 24.51 -18.75 -15.27
C PRO A 169 25.76 -18.94 -16.18
N ALA A 170 26.81 -18.18 -15.90
CA ALA A 170 28.10 -18.20 -16.61
C ALA A 170 28.06 -17.76 -18.09
N THR A 171 27.05 -16.96 -18.47
CA THR A 171 27.01 -16.25 -19.76
C THR A 171 27.31 -14.76 -19.59
N VAL A 172 27.65 -14.07 -20.68
CA VAL A 172 27.85 -12.60 -20.67
C VAL A 172 26.58 -11.89 -20.29
N GLU A 173 25.44 -12.36 -20.82
CA GLU A 173 24.13 -11.80 -20.54
C GLU A 173 23.77 -11.93 -19.05
N HIS A 174 24.20 -13.01 -18.37
CA HIS A 174 24.00 -13.15 -16.93
C HIS A 174 24.83 -12.14 -16.12
N ALA A 175 26.07 -11.85 -16.55
CA ALA A 175 26.88 -10.86 -15.89
C ALA A 175 26.28 -9.44 -16.02
N GLU A 176 25.78 -9.08 -17.21
CA GLU A 176 25.08 -7.81 -17.47
C GLU A 176 23.79 -7.72 -16.66
N TRP A 177 22.98 -8.81 -16.63
CA TRP A 177 21.79 -8.90 -15.82
C TRP A 177 22.09 -8.71 -14.32
N GLN A 178 23.13 -9.35 -13.82
CA GLN A 178 23.54 -9.24 -12.41
C GLN A 178 24.00 -7.83 -12.06
N ALA A 179 24.76 -7.19 -12.93
CA ALA A 179 25.16 -5.79 -12.76
C ALA A 179 23.94 -4.86 -12.66
N LYS A 180 22.98 -5.02 -13.60
CA LYS A 180 21.73 -4.24 -13.58
C LYS A 180 20.89 -4.54 -12.35
N MET A 181 20.76 -5.81 -11.95
CA MET A 181 20.04 -6.19 -10.72
C MET A 181 20.63 -5.56 -9.47
N ASN A 182 21.96 -5.50 -9.36
CA ASN A 182 22.64 -4.87 -8.22
C ASN A 182 22.33 -3.36 -8.15
N GLU A 183 22.22 -2.69 -9.30
CA GLU A 183 21.89 -1.28 -9.38
C GLU A 183 20.45 -1.00 -8.97
N ILE A 184 19.47 -1.78 -9.46
CA ILE A 184 18.04 -1.46 -9.31
C ILE A 184 17.31 -2.25 -8.22
N SER A 185 17.95 -3.23 -7.59
CA SER A 185 17.29 -4.17 -6.64
C SER A 185 16.59 -3.46 -5.46
N HIS A 186 17.10 -2.31 -5.06
CA HIS A 186 16.59 -1.53 -3.94
C HIS A 186 15.79 -0.28 -4.38
N LEU A 187 15.62 -0.08 -5.69
CA LEU A 187 14.88 1.06 -6.23
C LEU A 187 13.41 0.73 -6.46
N ALA A 188 12.58 1.72 -6.25
CA ALA A 188 11.18 1.77 -6.66
C ALA A 188 10.87 3.14 -7.23
N GLU A 189 10.13 3.18 -8.32
CA GLU A 189 9.63 4.42 -8.92
C GLU A 189 8.23 4.70 -8.39
N LEU A 190 7.97 5.96 -8.00
CA LEU A 190 6.63 6.46 -7.72
C LEU A 190 6.17 7.30 -8.90
N LEU A 191 5.20 6.79 -9.65
CA LEU A 191 4.65 7.44 -10.84
C LEU A 191 3.37 8.20 -10.47
N ILE A 192 3.36 9.53 -10.61
CA ILE A 192 2.19 10.37 -10.39
C ILE A 192 1.54 10.62 -11.74
N LEU A 193 0.41 9.96 -12.02
CA LEU A 193 -0.27 10.01 -13.32
C LEU A 193 -1.51 10.92 -13.35
N LEU A 194 -2.08 11.22 -12.18
CA LEU A 194 -3.17 12.18 -12.02
C LEU A 194 -2.87 13.06 -10.80
N SER A 195 -3.02 14.36 -10.96
CA SER A 195 -2.98 15.31 -9.86
C SER A 195 -3.88 16.50 -10.19
N LEU A 196 -4.96 16.66 -9.44
CA LEU A 196 -5.89 17.78 -9.55
C LEU A 196 -5.46 19.01 -8.69
N ILE A 197 -4.30 18.90 -8.02
CA ILE A 197 -3.80 19.91 -7.09
C ILE A 197 -3.22 21.14 -7.82
N HIS A 198 -2.98 21.02 -9.13
CA HIS A 198 -2.36 22.07 -9.97
C HIS A 198 -3.32 22.81 -10.90
N ILE A 199 -4.63 22.77 -10.61
CA ILE A 199 -5.62 23.57 -11.33
C ILE A 199 -6.02 24.77 -10.49
#